data_696b562f6a2eee34c0d42bcb63672602
#
_entry.id   696b562f6a2eee34c0d42bcb63672602
#
_cell.length_a   1.000
_cell.length_b   1.000
_cell.length_c   1.000
_cell.angle_alpha   90.00
_cell.angle_beta   90.00
_cell.angle_gamma   90.00
#
_symmetry.space_group_name_H-M   'P 1'
#
loop_
_entity.id
_entity.type
_entity.pdbx_description
1 polymer ?
#
loop_
_entity_poly.entity_id
_entity_poly.type
_entity_poly.pdbx_seq_one_letter_code
_entity_poly.pdbx_strand_id
1 'polypeptide(L)'
;MYRMLDMNPASIGHWLPALVKANEGKTFFRIPKTTIAKAPLTLLQLSRVEYESLTAATLDVVDRWAQAAFRLKPDESYFLKTGTFSNKYDFRNAHVTEPHEVMQIGEYLLYLQSQAVEMAGPLSQPATYGVSTTNEMVVREYIPDTHDLPTIYMGLPLRCEYRCFIDCDTDELLGIHPYWDPKVMNHRFRDWPDSDNPHMRHDAVTYKLREPSLMREYEATKDLVATHVAGLLPGLDLAGQWSLDIMRDGDDYWLIDMAPAERSTFYEQAVPKGKRRPMMENWIPELGGKH
;
A
#
# COMPACT_ATOMS: atom_id res chain seq x y z
N MET A 1 -19.48 1.95 14.61
CA MET A 1 -18.55 1.16 13.77
C MET A 1 -18.26 1.85 12.43
N TYR A 2 -19.21 2.05 11.51
CA TYR A 2 -18.95 2.63 10.18
C TYR A 2 -18.23 3.99 10.22
N ARG A 3 -18.63 4.90 11.13
CA ARG A 3 -17.92 6.18 11.34
C ARG A 3 -16.49 6.03 11.81
N MET A 4 -16.17 4.97 12.57
CA MET A 4 -14.80 4.71 13.00
C MET A 4 -13.90 4.29 11.84
N LEU A 5 -14.48 3.59 10.85
CA LEU A 5 -13.74 3.24 9.63
C LEU A 5 -13.36 4.48 8.83
N ASP A 6 -14.25 5.49 8.79
CA ASP A 6 -13.98 6.79 8.16
C ASP A 6 -12.89 7.62 8.85
N MET A 7 -12.59 7.34 10.11
CA MET A 7 -11.66 8.12 10.93
C MET A 7 -10.23 7.57 10.89
N ASN A 8 -9.97 6.44 10.23
CA ASN A 8 -8.63 5.88 10.19
C ASN A 8 -7.68 6.77 9.37
N PRO A 9 -6.71 7.46 9.99
CA PRO A 9 -5.80 8.36 9.28
C PRO A 9 -4.90 7.63 8.27
N ALA A 10 -4.67 6.32 8.47
CA ALA A 10 -3.90 5.51 7.54
C ALA A 10 -4.65 5.19 6.23
N SER A 11 -5.98 5.42 6.18
CA SER A 11 -6.76 5.14 4.97
C SER A 11 -6.44 6.16 3.87
N ILE A 12 -6.30 5.68 2.66
CA ILE A 12 -5.82 6.45 1.50
C ILE A 12 -6.62 7.72 1.23
N GLY A 13 -7.92 7.72 1.52
CA GLY A 13 -8.77 8.89 1.35
C GLY A 13 -8.41 10.09 2.24
N HIS A 14 -7.63 9.87 3.31
CA HIS A 14 -7.17 10.93 4.19
C HIS A 14 -5.90 11.62 3.68
N TRP A 15 -4.94 10.88 3.13
CA TRP A 15 -3.65 11.43 2.76
C TRP A 15 -3.47 11.69 1.26
N LEU A 16 -4.13 10.91 0.39
CA LEU A 16 -3.94 11.04 -1.06
C LEU A 16 -4.32 12.43 -1.60
N PRO A 17 -5.44 13.07 -1.19
CA PRO A 17 -5.77 14.43 -1.65
C PRO A 17 -4.68 15.47 -1.32
N ALA A 18 -4.11 15.38 -0.11
CA ALA A 18 -3.02 16.27 0.29
C ALA A 18 -1.75 16.03 -0.55
N LEU A 19 -1.42 14.74 -0.81
CA LEU A 19 -0.28 14.37 -1.64
C LEU A 19 -0.45 14.85 -3.10
N VAL A 20 -1.64 14.69 -3.68
CA VAL A 20 -1.96 15.18 -5.02
C VAL A 20 -1.79 16.71 -5.09
N LYS A 21 -2.35 17.43 -4.12
CA LYS A 21 -2.23 18.89 -4.02
C LYS A 21 -0.78 19.33 -3.88
N ALA A 22 0.01 18.69 -3.02
CA ALA A 22 1.42 18.99 -2.83
C ALA A 22 2.27 18.78 -4.10
N ASN A 23 1.84 17.86 -4.98
CA ASN A 23 2.52 17.53 -6.23
C ASN A 23 2.04 18.38 -7.42
N GLU A 24 1.02 19.22 -7.27
CA GLU A 24 0.52 20.07 -8.36
C GLU A 24 1.62 20.99 -8.90
N GLY A 25 1.75 21.04 -10.23
CA GLY A 25 2.78 21.83 -10.92
C GLY A 25 4.21 21.29 -10.82
N LYS A 26 4.44 20.17 -10.11
CA LYS A 26 5.72 19.48 -10.07
C LYS A 26 5.74 18.34 -11.09
N THR A 27 6.90 18.12 -11.72
CA THR A 27 7.03 17.18 -12.84
C THR A 27 7.86 15.94 -12.50
N PHE A 28 8.56 15.96 -11.37
CA PHE A 28 9.46 14.86 -11.01
C PHE A 28 8.69 13.61 -10.56
N PHE A 29 7.71 13.78 -9.69
CA PHE A 29 6.90 12.67 -9.25
C PHE A 29 5.61 12.54 -10.05
N ARG A 30 5.25 11.32 -10.34
CA ARG A 30 3.93 10.91 -10.84
C ARG A 30 3.11 10.30 -9.70
N ILE A 31 1.79 10.41 -9.78
CA ILE A 31 0.86 9.73 -8.89
C ILE A 31 -0.06 8.89 -9.76
N PRO A 32 -0.21 7.57 -9.53
CA PRO A 32 -1.09 6.75 -10.34
C PRO A 32 -2.54 7.21 -10.17
N LYS A 33 -3.27 7.29 -11.28
CA LYS A 33 -4.69 7.63 -11.27
C LYS A 33 -5.43 6.68 -10.33
N THR A 34 -6.09 7.23 -9.34
CA THR A 34 -6.69 6.48 -8.24
C THR A 34 -8.15 6.83 -8.09
N THR A 35 -9.02 5.84 -8.04
CA THR A 35 -10.43 5.98 -7.68
C THR A 35 -10.66 5.30 -6.35
N ILE A 36 -11.30 6.01 -5.42
CA ILE A 36 -11.65 5.54 -4.09
C ILE A 36 -13.16 5.49 -3.99
N ALA A 37 -13.69 4.36 -3.56
CA ALA A 37 -15.12 4.20 -3.28
C ALA A 37 -15.33 3.69 -1.85
N LYS A 38 -16.32 4.26 -1.15
CA LYS A 38 -16.72 3.77 0.18
C LYS A 38 -17.68 2.61 0.02
N ALA A 39 -17.23 1.42 0.45
CA ALA A 39 -18.05 0.24 0.42
C ALA A 39 -19.17 0.32 1.45
N PRO A 40 -20.42 -0.05 1.10
CA PRO A 40 -21.52 -0.16 2.05
C PRO A 40 -21.18 -1.13 3.19
N LEU A 41 -21.70 -0.88 4.39
CA LEU A 41 -21.45 -1.73 5.56
C LEU A 41 -21.81 -3.19 5.32
N THR A 42 -22.86 -3.46 4.57
CA THR A 42 -23.29 -4.80 4.19
C THR A 42 -22.23 -5.54 3.36
N LEU A 43 -21.57 -4.87 2.43
CA LEU A 43 -20.46 -5.45 1.65
C LEU A 43 -19.23 -5.70 2.53
N LEU A 44 -18.90 -4.78 3.43
CA LEU A 44 -17.79 -4.96 4.37
C LEU A 44 -18.00 -6.13 5.33
N GLN A 45 -19.25 -6.47 5.65
CA GLN A 45 -19.57 -7.63 6.47
C GLN A 45 -19.31 -8.96 5.76
N LEU A 46 -19.39 -9.00 4.43
CA LEU A 46 -19.11 -10.21 3.64
C LEU A 46 -17.64 -10.67 3.79
N SER A 47 -16.70 -9.75 3.96
CA SER A 47 -15.29 -10.10 4.19
C SER A 47 -15.01 -10.82 5.52
N ARG A 48 -16.01 -10.91 6.41
CA ARG A 48 -15.92 -11.62 7.69
C ARG A 48 -16.57 -13.00 7.65
N VAL A 49 -17.18 -13.33 6.54
CA VAL A 49 -17.70 -14.68 6.25
C VAL A 49 -16.58 -15.42 5.53
N GLU A 50 -16.48 -16.73 5.71
CA GLU A 50 -15.55 -17.53 4.94
C GLU A 50 -15.80 -17.30 3.45
N TYR A 51 -14.79 -16.80 2.75
CA TYR A 51 -14.91 -16.40 1.34
C TYR A 51 -15.47 -17.52 0.47
N GLU A 52 -15.01 -18.76 0.69
CA GLU A 52 -15.44 -19.96 -0.01
C GLU A 52 -16.92 -20.31 0.21
N SER A 53 -17.57 -19.75 1.24
CA SER A 53 -18.98 -19.93 1.50
C SER A 53 -19.91 -18.94 0.77
N LEU A 54 -19.32 -17.94 0.07
CA LEU A 54 -20.09 -16.96 -0.67
C LEU A 54 -20.69 -17.58 -1.93
N THR A 55 -21.94 -17.22 -2.20
CA THR A 55 -22.63 -17.70 -3.42
C THR A 55 -22.27 -16.86 -4.64
N ALA A 56 -22.36 -17.44 -5.84
CA ALA A 56 -22.19 -16.70 -7.09
C ALA A 56 -23.13 -15.48 -7.20
N ALA A 57 -24.35 -15.58 -6.68
CA ALA A 57 -25.28 -14.46 -6.66
C ALA A 57 -24.82 -13.32 -5.74
N THR A 58 -24.16 -13.65 -4.62
CA THR A 58 -23.57 -12.65 -3.73
C THR A 58 -22.41 -11.94 -4.40
N LEU A 59 -21.51 -12.69 -5.05
CA LEU A 59 -20.37 -12.13 -5.77
C LEU A 59 -20.82 -11.23 -6.93
N ASP A 60 -21.82 -11.61 -7.70
CA ASP A 60 -22.39 -10.79 -8.77
C ASP A 60 -22.97 -9.44 -8.25
N VAL A 61 -23.52 -9.41 -7.05
CA VAL A 61 -23.95 -8.13 -6.41
C VAL A 61 -22.75 -7.25 -6.09
N VAL A 62 -21.66 -7.82 -5.61
CA VAL A 62 -20.43 -7.08 -5.29
C VAL A 62 -19.79 -6.53 -6.56
N ASP A 63 -19.73 -7.33 -7.62
CA ASP A 63 -19.19 -6.90 -8.92
C ASP A 63 -20.00 -5.77 -9.52
N ARG A 64 -21.33 -5.87 -9.53
CA ARG A 64 -22.19 -4.78 -10.00
C ARG A 64 -22.01 -3.49 -9.21
N TRP A 65 -21.86 -3.59 -7.91
CA TRP A 65 -21.53 -2.43 -7.09
C TRP A 65 -20.19 -1.83 -7.50
N ALA A 66 -19.15 -2.64 -7.65
CA ALA A 66 -17.82 -2.19 -8.02
C ALA A 66 -17.80 -1.54 -9.42
N GLN A 67 -18.46 -2.15 -10.40
CA GLN A 67 -18.59 -1.57 -11.75
C GLN A 67 -19.28 -0.21 -11.72
N ALA A 68 -20.35 -0.07 -10.93
CA ALA A 68 -21.05 1.21 -10.79
C ALA A 68 -20.20 2.28 -10.08
N ALA A 69 -19.42 1.88 -9.06
CA ALA A 69 -18.60 2.78 -8.27
C ALA A 69 -17.35 3.26 -9.01
N PHE A 70 -16.64 2.36 -9.72
CA PHE A 70 -15.34 2.66 -10.32
C PHE A 70 -15.41 3.01 -11.82
N ARG A 71 -16.44 2.58 -12.53
CA ARG A 71 -16.65 2.84 -13.98
C ARG A 71 -15.45 2.44 -14.81
N LEU A 72 -15.00 1.20 -14.63
CA LEU A 72 -13.79 0.69 -15.22
C LEU A 72 -13.95 0.39 -16.71
N LYS A 73 -12.83 0.38 -17.42
CA LYS A 73 -12.75 -0.02 -18.80
C LYS A 73 -12.15 -1.43 -18.89
N PRO A 74 -12.80 -2.37 -19.58
CA PRO A 74 -12.35 -3.75 -19.64
C PRO A 74 -10.98 -3.97 -20.30
N ASP A 75 -10.52 -3.01 -21.08
CA ASP A 75 -9.26 -3.03 -21.84
C ASP A 75 -8.09 -2.34 -21.12
N GLU A 76 -8.31 -1.88 -19.89
CA GLU A 76 -7.28 -1.29 -19.05
C GLU A 76 -6.88 -2.23 -17.90
N SER A 77 -5.64 -2.11 -17.43
CA SER A 77 -5.12 -2.87 -16.29
C SER A 77 -5.18 -2.04 -15.02
N TYR A 78 -5.51 -2.70 -13.89
CA TYR A 78 -5.71 -2.03 -12.62
C TYR A 78 -4.96 -2.72 -11.48
N PHE A 79 -4.47 -1.91 -10.55
CA PHE A 79 -3.97 -2.35 -9.26
C PHE A 79 -5.02 -2.08 -8.17
N LEU A 80 -5.32 -3.11 -7.39
CA LEU A 80 -6.37 -3.10 -6.39
C LEU A 80 -5.78 -3.05 -4.98
N LYS A 81 -6.44 -2.30 -4.10
CA LYS A 81 -6.14 -2.30 -2.67
C LYS A 81 -7.37 -1.88 -1.86
N THR A 82 -7.33 -2.09 -0.56
CA THR A 82 -8.23 -1.37 0.35
C THR A 82 -7.62 -0.01 0.73
N GLY A 83 -8.33 0.81 1.48
CA GLY A 83 -7.78 2.08 1.96
C GLY A 83 -6.46 1.94 2.74
N THR A 84 -6.21 0.76 3.32
CA THR A 84 -5.09 0.53 4.25
C THR A 84 -4.21 -0.67 3.90
N PHE A 85 -4.57 -1.49 2.91
CA PHE A 85 -3.91 -2.77 2.64
C PHE A 85 -3.85 -3.07 1.15
N SER A 86 -2.71 -3.53 0.65
CA SER A 86 -2.48 -3.77 -0.79
C SER A 86 -2.25 -5.24 -1.16
N ASN A 87 -2.15 -6.15 -0.17
CA ASN A 87 -1.86 -7.58 -0.38
C ASN A 87 -0.79 -7.90 -1.45
N LYS A 88 0.25 -7.09 -1.54
CA LYS A 88 1.29 -7.23 -2.57
C LYS A 88 2.03 -8.57 -2.52
N TYR A 89 1.91 -9.33 -1.43
CA TYR A 89 2.51 -10.67 -1.27
C TYR A 89 1.73 -11.76 -2.02
N ASP A 90 0.56 -11.43 -2.52
CA ASP A 90 -0.25 -12.20 -3.44
C ASP A 90 -0.67 -11.30 -4.59
N PHE A 91 0.33 -10.86 -5.35
CA PHE A 91 0.20 -9.78 -6.33
C PHE A 91 -0.79 -10.12 -7.44
N ARG A 92 -0.89 -11.40 -7.82
CA ARG A 92 -1.86 -11.88 -8.81
C ARG A 92 -3.30 -11.47 -8.47
N ASN A 93 -3.64 -11.46 -7.20
CA ASN A 93 -5.00 -11.10 -6.75
C ASN A 93 -5.16 -9.58 -6.49
N ALA A 94 -4.08 -8.82 -6.61
CA ALA A 94 -4.12 -7.36 -6.54
C ALA A 94 -3.95 -6.66 -7.90
N HIS A 95 -3.64 -7.41 -8.96
CA HIS A 95 -3.43 -6.90 -10.31
C HIS A 95 -4.37 -7.61 -11.29
N VAL A 96 -5.29 -6.87 -11.88
CA VAL A 96 -6.25 -7.37 -12.87
C VAL A 96 -5.92 -6.79 -14.24
N THR A 97 -5.89 -7.65 -15.26
CA THR A 97 -5.47 -7.29 -16.61
C THR A 97 -6.46 -7.75 -17.68
N GLU A 98 -7.11 -8.87 -17.45
CA GLU A 98 -7.99 -9.46 -18.45
C GLU A 98 -9.40 -8.84 -18.36
N PRO A 99 -10.10 -8.66 -19.47
CA PRO A 99 -11.44 -8.08 -19.49
C PRO A 99 -12.43 -8.74 -18.52
N HIS A 100 -12.37 -10.07 -18.38
CA HIS A 100 -13.24 -10.79 -17.45
C HIS A 100 -12.88 -10.52 -16.00
N GLU A 101 -11.60 -10.38 -15.65
CA GLU A 101 -11.15 -10.00 -14.30
C GLU A 101 -11.61 -8.59 -13.93
N VAL A 102 -11.50 -7.64 -14.89
CA VAL A 102 -12.00 -6.27 -14.70
C VAL A 102 -13.51 -6.26 -14.44
N MET A 103 -14.27 -7.12 -15.09
CA MET A 103 -15.73 -7.26 -14.84
C MET A 103 -16.05 -7.88 -13.48
N GLN A 104 -15.17 -8.71 -12.94
CA GLN A 104 -15.26 -9.38 -11.64
C GLN A 104 -14.46 -8.67 -10.54
N ILE A 105 -14.13 -7.40 -10.70
CA ILE A 105 -13.25 -6.65 -9.81
C ILE A 105 -13.77 -6.52 -8.38
N GLY A 106 -15.07 -6.59 -8.19
CA GLY A 106 -15.72 -6.58 -6.87
C GLY A 106 -15.33 -7.81 -6.05
N GLU A 107 -15.25 -8.97 -6.70
CA GLU A 107 -14.79 -10.22 -6.08
C GLU A 107 -13.35 -10.10 -5.59
N TYR A 108 -12.45 -9.57 -6.42
CA TYR A 108 -11.05 -9.30 -6.04
C TYR A 108 -10.94 -8.33 -4.86
N LEU A 109 -11.72 -7.24 -4.87
CA LEU A 109 -11.74 -6.27 -3.77
C LEU A 109 -12.25 -6.89 -2.46
N LEU A 110 -13.26 -7.75 -2.54
CA LEU A 110 -13.79 -8.48 -1.38
C LEU A 110 -12.74 -9.47 -0.84
N TYR A 111 -12.04 -10.17 -1.72
CA TYR A 111 -10.93 -11.04 -1.34
C TYR A 111 -9.81 -10.28 -0.63
N LEU A 112 -9.38 -9.14 -1.17
CA LEU A 112 -8.37 -8.29 -0.53
C LEU A 112 -8.81 -7.82 0.87
N GLN A 113 -10.09 -7.49 1.02
CA GLN A 113 -10.62 -7.10 2.33
C GLN A 113 -10.64 -8.29 3.31
N SER A 114 -10.95 -9.51 2.86
CA SER A 114 -10.90 -10.70 3.71
C SER A 114 -9.47 -10.99 4.16
N GLN A 115 -8.50 -10.88 3.27
CA GLN A 115 -7.07 -11.03 3.59
C GLN A 115 -6.60 -9.98 4.61
N ALA A 116 -7.06 -8.73 4.51
CA ALA A 116 -6.78 -7.70 5.50
C ALA A 116 -7.36 -8.05 6.88
N VAL A 117 -8.57 -8.63 6.94
CA VAL A 117 -9.19 -9.09 8.19
C VAL A 117 -8.42 -10.26 8.80
N GLU A 118 -8.03 -11.23 8.01
CA GLU A 118 -7.20 -12.37 8.46
C GLU A 118 -5.85 -11.90 9.00
N MET A 119 -5.17 -11.01 8.29
CA MET A 119 -3.88 -10.45 8.71
C MET A 119 -3.99 -9.67 10.04
N ALA A 120 -5.10 -9.00 10.29
CA ALA A 120 -5.32 -8.23 11.52
C ALA A 120 -5.40 -9.12 12.77
N GLY A 121 -5.92 -10.35 12.64
CA GLY A 121 -6.05 -11.31 13.74
C GLY A 121 -4.70 -11.72 14.37
N PRO A 122 -3.73 -12.24 13.59
CA PRO A 122 -2.41 -12.63 14.11
C PRO A 122 -1.60 -11.48 14.68
N LEU A 123 -1.78 -10.27 14.14
CA LEU A 123 -1.04 -9.09 14.60
C LEU A 123 -1.52 -8.57 15.95
N SER A 124 -2.60 -9.14 16.53
CA SER A 124 -3.20 -8.71 17.80
C SER A 124 -3.36 -7.18 17.89
N GLN A 125 -3.49 -6.53 16.74
CA GLN A 125 -3.61 -5.08 16.67
C GLN A 125 -4.97 -4.68 17.25
N PRO A 126 -5.02 -3.61 18.06
CA PRO A 126 -6.31 -3.07 18.42
C PRO A 126 -7.07 -2.77 17.16
N ALA A 127 -8.27 -3.29 17.06
CA ALA A 127 -9.13 -3.22 15.87
C ALA A 127 -9.41 -1.79 15.39
N THR A 128 -9.07 -0.79 16.18
CA THR A 128 -9.46 0.63 16.02
C THR A 128 -8.56 1.27 15.02
N TYR A 129 -7.82 1.05 14.23
CA TYR A 129 -7.01 1.69 13.17
C TYR A 129 -5.97 0.72 12.56
N GLY A 130 -6.27 -0.58 12.61
CA GLY A 130 -5.46 -1.62 11.99
C GLY A 130 -5.65 -1.70 10.47
N VAL A 131 -4.97 -2.66 9.86
CA VAL A 131 -4.99 -2.90 8.40
C VAL A 131 -6.38 -3.25 7.86
N SER A 132 -7.31 -3.71 8.69
CA SER A 132 -8.70 -4.03 8.30
C SER A 132 -9.70 -2.91 8.62
N THR A 133 -9.23 -1.77 9.18
CA THR A 133 -10.11 -0.70 9.66
C THR A 133 -10.27 0.37 8.59
N THR A 134 -10.92 0.03 7.52
CA THR A 134 -11.27 0.96 6.44
C THR A 134 -12.60 0.55 5.81
N ASN A 135 -13.33 1.51 5.27
CA ASN A 135 -14.48 1.27 4.39
C ASN A 135 -14.14 1.62 2.93
N GLU A 136 -12.90 1.96 2.64
CA GLU A 136 -12.45 2.36 1.32
C GLU A 136 -11.97 1.14 0.53
N MET A 137 -12.52 0.99 -0.67
CA MET A 137 -12.02 0.15 -1.74
C MET A 137 -11.37 1.05 -2.78
N VAL A 138 -10.23 0.63 -3.31
CA VAL A 138 -9.36 1.46 -4.14
C VAL A 138 -8.98 0.73 -5.41
N VAL A 139 -9.20 1.40 -6.52
CA VAL A 139 -8.75 0.95 -7.85
C VAL A 139 -7.81 2.01 -8.41
N ARG A 140 -6.63 1.59 -8.79
CA ARG A 140 -5.58 2.42 -9.38
C ARG A 140 -5.26 1.95 -10.78
N GLU A 141 -4.85 2.86 -11.66
CA GLU A 141 -4.18 2.44 -12.88
C GLU A 141 -2.94 1.61 -12.51
N TYR A 142 -2.74 0.53 -13.22
CA TYR A 142 -1.53 -0.25 -13.08
C TYR A 142 -0.36 0.48 -13.74
N ILE A 143 0.79 0.53 -13.06
CA ILE A 143 2.02 1.07 -13.63
C ILE A 143 2.75 -0.08 -14.32
N PRO A 144 2.71 -0.19 -15.65
CA PRO A 144 3.31 -1.30 -16.36
C PRO A 144 4.82 -1.34 -16.13
N ASP A 145 5.39 -2.53 -16.09
CA ASP A 145 6.83 -2.69 -16.11
C ASP A 145 7.33 -2.51 -17.55
N THR A 146 8.17 -1.48 -17.74
CA THR A 146 8.72 -1.14 -19.06
C THR A 146 10.11 -1.74 -19.31
N HIS A 147 10.66 -2.46 -18.31
CA HIS A 147 12.04 -2.95 -18.30
C HIS A 147 12.18 -4.47 -18.20
N ASP A 148 11.07 -5.20 -18.24
CA ASP A 148 11.03 -6.66 -18.10
C ASP A 148 11.79 -7.15 -16.86
N LEU A 149 11.47 -6.53 -15.72
CA LEU A 149 12.12 -6.82 -14.45
C LEU A 149 11.73 -8.20 -13.90
N PRO A 150 12.62 -8.88 -13.19
CA PRO A 150 12.26 -10.11 -12.53
C PRO A 150 11.17 -9.88 -11.48
N THR A 151 10.27 -10.83 -11.37
CA THR A 151 9.08 -10.72 -10.49
C THR A 151 9.17 -11.65 -9.29
N ILE A 152 8.56 -11.23 -8.17
CA ILE A 152 8.30 -12.04 -6.98
C ILE A 152 6.81 -11.97 -6.61
N TYR A 153 6.38 -12.74 -5.60
CA TYR A 153 5.01 -12.69 -5.07
C TYR A 153 3.94 -12.85 -6.16
N MET A 154 4.17 -13.82 -7.06
CA MET A 154 3.24 -14.14 -8.15
C MET A 154 3.02 -12.98 -9.13
N GLY A 155 4.09 -12.28 -9.51
CA GLY A 155 4.04 -11.31 -10.60
C GLY A 155 4.41 -9.86 -10.24
N LEU A 156 4.78 -9.56 -8.98
CA LEU A 156 5.22 -8.23 -8.58
C LEU A 156 6.63 -7.93 -9.15
N PRO A 157 6.79 -6.96 -10.06
CA PRO A 157 8.10 -6.58 -10.57
C PRO A 157 8.99 -6.01 -9.45
N LEU A 158 10.23 -6.47 -9.35
CA LEU A 158 11.21 -5.99 -8.38
C LEU A 158 11.83 -4.66 -8.84
N ARG A 159 11.07 -3.59 -8.71
CA ARG A 159 11.50 -2.22 -8.95
C ARG A 159 12.29 -1.68 -7.77
N CYS A 160 13.14 -0.69 -8.02
CA CYS A 160 13.76 0.08 -6.94
C CYS A 160 12.69 0.93 -6.25
N GLU A 161 12.54 0.74 -4.92
CA GLU A 161 11.57 1.45 -4.11
C GLU A 161 12.26 2.09 -2.91
N TYR A 162 11.77 3.29 -2.55
CA TYR A 162 12.27 4.09 -1.44
C TYR A 162 11.15 4.27 -0.42
N ARG A 163 11.50 4.15 0.85
CA ARG A 163 10.65 4.56 1.96
C ARG A 163 11.24 5.78 2.62
N CYS A 164 10.59 6.91 2.43
CA CYS A 164 10.96 8.17 3.04
C CYS A 164 10.14 8.38 4.29
N PHE A 165 10.78 8.77 5.39
CA PHE A 165 10.11 9.19 6.61
C PHE A 165 10.14 10.70 6.69
N ILE A 166 8.97 11.32 6.80
CA ILE A 166 8.76 12.75 6.74
C ILE A 166 8.04 13.24 8.00
N ASP A 167 8.30 14.48 8.36
CA ASP A 167 7.61 15.20 9.42
C ASP A 167 6.86 16.37 8.78
N CYS A 168 5.53 16.27 8.72
CA CYS A 168 4.69 17.28 8.10
C CYS A 168 4.49 18.53 8.97
N ASP A 169 4.77 18.46 10.27
CA ASP A 169 4.66 19.63 11.16
C ASP A 169 5.88 20.55 11.05
N THR A 170 7.02 20.00 10.59
CA THR A 170 8.29 20.74 10.49
C THR A 170 8.84 20.82 9.08
N ASP A 171 8.12 20.25 8.09
CA ASP A 171 8.55 20.14 6.68
C ASP A 171 9.93 19.46 6.55
N GLU A 172 10.20 18.45 7.38
CA GLU A 172 11.50 17.81 7.42
C GLU A 172 11.46 16.37 6.83
N LEU A 173 12.43 16.05 5.97
CA LEU A 173 12.73 14.66 5.62
C LEU A 173 13.60 14.06 6.74
N LEU A 174 13.04 13.14 7.52
CA LEU A 174 13.68 12.53 8.68
C LEU A 174 14.67 11.42 8.32
N GLY A 175 14.41 10.72 7.22
CA GLY A 175 15.26 9.64 6.74
C GLY A 175 14.71 8.98 5.47
N ILE A 176 15.57 8.24 4.79
CA ILE A 176 15.25 7.46 3.60
C ILE A 176 15.85 6.07 3.75
N HIS A 177 15.10 5.05 3.36
CA HIS A 177 15.49 3.65 3.48
C HIS A 177 15.12 2.88 2.21
N PRO A 178 15.94 1.90 1.76
CA PRO A 178 15.51 1.02 0.66
C PRO A 178 14.33 0.17 1.11
N TYR A 179 13.25 0.18 0.33
CA TYR A 179 12.07 -0.61 0.65
C TYR A 179 12.36 -2.12 0.70
N TRP A 180 13.18 -2.59 -0.25
CA TRP A 180 13.63 -3.97 -0.35
C TRP A 180 14.95 -4.18 0.41
N ASP A 181 14.95 -3.86 1.72
CA ASP A 181 16.15 -3.95 2.56
C ASP A 181 16.72 -5.38 2.59
N PRO A 182 18.03 -5.55 2.29
CA PRO A 182 18.65 -6.86 2.22
C PRO A 182 18.55 -7.69 3.50
N LYS A 183 18.66 -7.06 4.68
CA LYS A 183 18.58 -7.79 5.97
C LYS A 183 17.18 -8.36 6.20
N VAL A 184 16.16 -7.54 5.90
CA VAL A 184 14.76 -7.95 6.07
C VAL A 184 14.38 -9.01 5.05
N MET A 185 14.75 -8.82 3.79
CA MET A 185 14.40 -9.76 2.72
C MET A 185 15.15 -11.09 2.86
N ASN A 186 16.45 -11.08 3.20
CA ASN A 186 17.21 -12.29 3.44
C ASN A 186 16.71 -13.04 4.69
N HIS A 187 16.26 -12.32 5.72
CA HIS A 187 15.60 -12.97 6.86
C HIS A 187 14.26 -13.60 6.47
N ARG A 188 13.43 -12.90 5.69
CA ARG A 188 12.13 -13.40 5.19
C ARG A 188 12.29 -14.64 4.34
N PHE A 189 13.27 -14.63 3.44
CA PHE A 189 13.49 -15.72 2.48
C PHE A 189 14.43 -16.81 2.98
N ARG A 190 14.88 -16.74 4.24
CA ARG A 190 15.92 -17.65 4.78
C ARG A 190 15.64 -19.12 4.54
N ASP A 191 14.40 -19.54 4.80
CA ASP A 191 14.00 -20.94 4.70
C ASP A 191 13.25 -21.26 3.37
N TRP A 192 13.10 -20.27 2.49
CA TRP A 192 12.36 -20.43 1.23
C TRP A 192 13.08 -21.23 0.15
N PRO A 193 14.43 -21.22 0.04
CA PRO A 193 15.14 -22.07 -0.92
C PRO A 193 14.86 -23.57 -0.73
N ASP A 194 14.63 -24.00 0.49
CA ASP A 194 14.37 -25.40 0.87
C ASP A 194 12.86 -25.73 0.94
N SER A 195 12.00 -24.76 0.64
CA SER A 195 10.55 -24.95 0.65
C SER A 195 10.08 -25.91 -0.45
N ASP A 196 9.09 -26.74 -0.16
CA ASP A 196 8.42 -27.55 -1.18
C ASP A 196 7.57 -26.69 -2.15
N ASN A 197 7.21 -25.47 -1.75
CA ASN A 197 6.49 -24.53 -2.60
C ASN A 197 7.42 -23.91 -3.68
N PRO A 198 7.18 -24.18 -4.98
CA PRO A 198 8.04 -23.68 -6.05
C PRO A 198 8.02 -22.15 -6.17
N HIS A 199 6.93 -21.47 -5.79
CA HIS A 199 6.86 -20.00 -5.79
C HIS A 199 7.80 -19.40 -4.73
N MET A 200 7.86 -19.98 -3.53
CA MET A 200 8.76 -19.53 -2.48
C MET A 200 10.23 -19.67 -2.91
N ARG A 201 10.60 -20.82 -3.49
CA ARG A 201 11.95 -21.01 -4.02
C ARG A 201 12.29 -20.01 -5.12
N HIS A 202 11.35 -19.80 -6.05
CA HIS A 202 11.52 -18.83 -7.13
C HIS A 202 11.79 -17.43 -6.56
N ASP A 203 10.97 -16.97 -5.64
CA ASP A 203 11.08 -15.62 -5.08
C ASP A 203 12.39 -15.39 -4.33
N ALA A 204 12.83 -16.38 -3.54
CA ALA A 204 14.11 -16.31 -2.83
C ALA A 204 15.31 -16.19 -3.79
N VAL A 205 15.33 -17.01 -4.85
CA VAL A 205 16.39 -16.97 -5.86
C VAL A 205 16.35 -15.67 -6.66
N THR A 206 15.17 -15.27 -7.09
CA THR A 206 14.95 -14.04 -7.86
C THR A 206 15.40 -12.81 -7.09
N TYR A 207 14.99 -12.68 -5.82
CA TYR A 207 15.43 -11.57 -4.99
C TYR A 207 16.94 -11.55 -4.82
N LYS A 208 17.57 -12.70 -4.50
CA LYS A 208 19.00 -12.80 -4.30
C LYS A 208 19.83 -12.38 -5.53
N LEU A 209 19.32 -12.70 -6.73
CA LEU A 209 19.97 -12.29 -7.98
C LEU A 209 19.78 -10.80 -8.26
N ARG A 210 18.64 -10.22 -7.90
CA ARG A 210 18.30 -8.82 -8.16
C ARG A 210 18.84 -7.87 -7.09
N GLU A 211 19.01 -8.31 -5.85
CA GLU A 211 19.45 -7.50 -4.69
C GLU A 211 20.63 -6.57 -4.99
N PRO A 212 21.77 -7.03 -5.59
CA PRO A 212 22.90 -6.16 -5.82
C PRO A 212 22.62 -4.99 -6.76
N SER A 213 21.74 -5.19 -7.75
CA SER A 213 21.35 -4.12 -8.67
C SER A 213 20.34 -3.17 -8.04
N LEU A 214 19.37 -3.68 -7.25
CA LEU A 214 18.46 -2.84 -6.47
C LEU A 214 19.22 -1.89 -5.54
N MET A 215 20.24 -2.39 -4.84
CA MET A 215 21.03 -1.55 -3.93
C MET A 215 21.88 -0.53 -4.68
N ARG A 216 22.46 -0.88 -5.82
CA ARG A 216 23.19 0.11 -6.65
C ARG A 216 22.24 1.19 -7.18
N GLU A 217 21.06 0.83 -7.65
CA GLU A 217 20.06 1.78 -8.12
C GLU A 217 19.62 2.72 -6.98
N TYR A 218 19.34 2.16 -5.80
CA TYR A 218 18.98 2.93 -4.62
C TYR A 218 20.08 3.93 -4.25
N GLU A 219 21.32 3.47 -4.09
CA GLU A 219 22.44 4.34 -3.70
C GLU A 219 22.73 5.43 -4.73
N ALA A 220 22.54 5.14 -6.02
CA ALA A 220 22.78 6.10 -7.09
C ALA A 220 21.72 7.22 -7.15
N THR A 221 20.50 6.99 -6.61
CA THR A 221 19.37 7.89 -6.83
C THR A 221 18.69 8.38 -5.54
N LYS A 222 19.02 7.85 -4.37
CA LYS A 222 18.40 8.22 -3.10
C LYS A 222 18.47 9.71 -2.78
N ASP A 223 19.60 10.37 -3.08
CA ASP A 223 19.79 11.80 -2.78
C ASP A 223 18.95 12.67 -3.71
N LEU A 224 18.79 12.25 -4.97
CA LEU A 224 17.87 12.89 -5.91
C LEU A 224 16.42 12.79 -5.42
N VAL A 225 16.00 11.59 -4.99
CA VAL A 225 14.67 11.36 -4.42
C VAL A 225 14.48 12.20 -3.16
N ALA A 226 15.46 12.20 -2.24
CA ALA A 226 15.42 12.99 -1.01
C ALA A 226 15.22 14.48 -1.28
N THR A 227 15.95 15.04 -2.27
CA THR A 227 15.82 16.43 -2.68
C THR A 227 14.42 16.78 -3.15
N HIS A 228 13.84 15.92 -3.99
CA HIS A 228 12.49 16.17 -4.53
C HIS A 228 11.39 15.93 -3.49
N VAL A 229 11.57 14.97 -2.56
CA VAL A 229 10.67 14.79 -1.40
C VAL A 229 10.68 16.04 -0.53
N ALA A 230 11.85 16.58 -0.17
CA ALA A 230 11.94 17.83 0.59
C ALA A 230 11.19 18.98 -0.08
N GLY A 231 11.20 19.03 -1.42
CA GLY A 231 10.43 19.99 -2.20
C GLY A 231 8.90 19.81 -2.19
N LEU A 232 8.40 18.62 -1.77
CA LEU A 232 6.95 18.37 -1.62
C LEU A 232 6.42 18.87 -0.27
N LEU A 233 7.22 18.77 0.80
CA LEU A 233 6.78 18.92 2.18
C LEU A 233 6.03 20.23 2.47
N PRO A 234 6.48 21.41 2.02
CA PRO A 234 5.77 22.66 2.31
C PRO A 234 4.34 22.74 1.74
N GLY A 235 4.01 21.85 0.79
CA GLY A 235 2.66 21.75 0.20
C GLY A 235 1.82 20.61 0.77
N LEU A 236 2.41 19.76 1.61
CA LEU A 236 1.76 18.57 2.15
C LEU A 236 0.99 18.92 3.43
N ASP A 237 -0.27 19.28 3.25
CA ASP A 237 -1.19 19.70 4.33
C ASP A 237 -1.66 18.48 5.15
N LEU A 238 -0.73 17.89 5.89
CA LEU A 238 -0.94 16.79 6.85
C LEU A 238 -0.25 17.13 8.16
N ALA A 239 -0.65 16.47 9.24
CA ALA A 239 -0.01 16.61 10.55
C ALA A 239 0.76 15.35 10.94
N GLY A 240 1.84 15.50 11.70
CA GLY A 240 2.63 14.42 12.27
C GLY A 240 3.60 13.77 11.32
N GLN A 241 4.05 12.55 11.65
CA GLN A 241 5.09 11.85 10.92
C GLN A 241 4.52 10.71 10.05
N TRP A 242 4.97 10.67 8.81
CA TRP A 242 4.50 9.72 7.81
C TRP A 242 5.66 8.97 7.15
N SER A 243 5.39 7.77 6.66
CA SER A 243 6.18 7.14 5.61
C SER A 243 5.56 7.48 4.27
N LEU A 244 6.41 7.74 3.29
CA LEU A 244 6.06 7.98 1.89
C LEU A 244 6.84 6.99 1.05
N ASP A 245 6.12 6.11 0.35
CA ASP A 245 6.73 5.11 -0.51
C ASP A 245 6.78 5.60 -1.96
N ILE A 246 7.96 5.48 -2.55
CA ILE A 246 8.26 5.91 -3.91
C ILE A 246 8.79 4.72 -4.69
N MET A 247 8.25 4.50 -5.87
CA MET A 247 8.68 3.45 -6.79
C MET A 247 9.34 4.08 -8.02
N ARG A 248 10.48 3.55 -8.44
CA ARG A 248 11.15 3.96 -9.67
C ARG A 248 10.86 2.96 -10.78
N ASP A 249 10.48 3.46 -11.95
CA ASP A 249 10.38 2.70 -13.20
C ASP A 249 11.15 3.45 -14.29
N GLY A 250 12.34 2.99 -14.62
CA GLY A 250 13.26 3.72 -15.50
C GLY A 250 13.65 5.09 -14.93
N ASP A 251 13.27 6.14 -15.65
CA ASP A 251 13.50 7.54 -15.24
C ASP A 251 12.28 8.16 -14.53
N ASP A 252 11.18 7.42 -14.43
CA ASP A 252 9.95 7.87 -13.79
C ASP A 252 9.93 7.48 -12.31
N TYR A 253 9.48 8.41 -11.46
CA TYR A 253 9.32 8.21 -10.02
C TYR A 253 7.86 8.37 -9.63
N TRP A 254 7.30 7.36 -8.97
CA TRP A 254 5.89 7.26 -8.63
C TRP A 254 5.66 7.29 -7.13
N LEU A 255 4.85 8.23 -6.65
CA LEU A 255 4.37 8.26 -5.28
C LEU A 255 3.27 7.20 -5.14
N ILE A 256 3.55 6.11 -4.43
CA ILE A 256 2.68 4.94 -4.45
C ILE A 256 1.90 4.70 -3.16
N ASP A 257 2.44 5.06 -2.00
CA ASP A 257 1.75 4.83 -0.73
C ASP A 257 2.22 5.78 0.37
N MET A 258 1.36 5.98 1.37
CA MET A 258 1.70 6.63 2.63
C MET A 258 1.06 5.89 3.81
N ALA A 259 1.72 5.96 4.96
CA ALA A 259 1.18 5.46 6.21
C ALA A 259 1.75 6.27 7.39
N PRO A 260 1.11 6.29 8.58
CA PRO A 260 1.73 6.79 9.79
C PRO A 260 3.11 6.16 10.02
N ALA A 261 4.12 6.96 10.32
CA ALA A 261 5.52 6.54 10.32
C ALA A 261 5.78 5.34 11.25
N GLU A 262 5.21 5.36 12.46
CA GLU A 262 5.36 4.31 13.47
C GLU A 262 4.71 2.97 13.08
N ARG A 263 3.83 2.98 12.07
CA ARG A 263 3.21 1.78 11.50
C ARG A 263 4.02 1.17 10.35
N SER A 264 5.08 1.85 9.96
CA SER A 264 5.89 1.47 8.79
C SER A 264 7.19 0.82 9.21
N THR A 265 7.53 -0.30 8.55
CA THR A 265 8.82 -0.95 8.71
C THR A 265 9.93 0.07 8.44
N PHE A 266 11.05 -0.05 9.16
CA PHE A 266 12.24 0.80 9.09
C PHE A 266 12.14 2.17 9.78
N TYR A 267 11.02 2.53 10.40
CA TYR A 267 10.93 3.80 11.12
C TYR A 267 12.03 3.96 12.16
N GLU A 268 12.29 2.90 12.93
CA GLU A 268 13.33 2.93 13.95
C GLU A 268 14.75 2.90 13.40
N GLN A 269 14.96 2.34 12.21
CA GLN A 269 16.25 2.29 11.55
C GLN A 269 16.60 3.59 10.83
N ALA A 270 15.61 4.19 10.18
CA ALA A 270 15.80 5.35 9.33
C ALA A 270 15.71 6.69 10.08
N VAL A 271 14.92 6.74 11.18
CA VAL A 271 14.67 7.98 11.92
C VAL A 271 15.42 7.97 13.26
N PRO A 272 16.26 8.99 13.54
CA PRO A 272 16.95 9.12 14.83
C PRO A 272 15.97 9.14 16.00
N LYS A 273 16.29 8.45 17.10
CA LYS A 273 15.40 8.31 18.28
C LYS A 273 14.87 9.65 18.79
N GLY A 274 15.68 10.68 18.80
CA GLY A 274 15.30 12.02 19.29
C GLY A 274 14.35 12.80 18.37
N LYS A 275 14.13 12.31 17.14
CA LYS A 275 13.22 12.92 16.16
C LYS A 275 11.90 12.15 15.98
N ARG A 276 11.77 10.97 16.59
CA ARG A 276 10.55 10.16 16.48
C ARG A 276 9.43 10.75 17.31
N ARG A 277 8.28 10.92 16.68
CA ARG A 277 7.05 11.42 17.30
C ARG A 277 5.88 10.57 16.83
N PRO A 278 5.57 9.42 17.48
CA PRO A 278 4.46 8.56 17.07
C PRO A 278 3.12 9.31 17.18
N MET A 279 2.32 9.23 16.12
CA MET A 279 1.01 9.90 16.05
C MET A 279 -0.10 9.07 16.71
N MET A 280 -0.01 7.75 16.57
CA MET A 280 -1.12 6.86 16.91
C MET A 280 -1.30 6.64 18.41
N GLU A 281 -0.29 6.91 19.23
CA GLU A 281 -0.43 6.87 20.69
C GLU A 281 -1.44 7.89 21.22
N ASN A 282 -1.63 8.99 20.48
CA ASN A 282 -2.55 10.08 20.83
C ASN A 282 -3.89 10.00 20.10
N TRP A 283 -4.07 9.00 19.24
CA TRP A 283 -5.23 8.89 18.36
C TRP A 283 -6.29 7.88 18.80
N ILE A 284 -6.31 7.52 20.06
CA ILE A 284 -7.48 6.84 20.63
C ILE A 284 -8.53 7.94 20.81
N PRO A 285 -9.62 7.96 20.02
CA PRO A 285 -10.72 8.83 20.36
C PRO A 285 -11.08 8.52 21.81
N GLU A 286 -11.14 9.51 22.66
CA GLU A 286 -11.73 9.32 23.98
C GLU A 286 -13.12 8.72 23.77
N LEU A 287 -13.23 7.40 23.87
CA LEU A 287 -14.50 6.69 24.01
C LEU A 287 -15.15 7.01 25.37
N GLY A 288 -14.71 8.09 25.99
CA GLY A 288 -15.16 8.65 27.23
C GLY A 288 -16.25 9.68 27.00
N GLY A 289 -17.44 9.25 26.63
CA GLY A 289 -18.59 10.00 27.07
C GLY A 289 -18.57 10.03 28.60
N LYS A 290 -18.35 11.19 29.18
CA LYS A 290 -18.62 11.42 30.61
C LYS A 290 -20.03 10.93 30.89
N HIS A 291 -20.15 9.89 31.71
CA HIS A 291 -21.39 9.53 32.36
C HIS A 291 -21.77 10.60 33.37
#